data_35ddf2088e2080698eda4cb701e5b007
#
_entry.id   35ddf2088e2080698eda4cb701e5b007
#
_cell.length_a   1.000
_cell.length_b   1.000
_cell.length_c   1.000
_cell.angle_alpha   90.00
_cell.angle_beta   90.00
_cell.angle_gamma   90.00
#
_symmetry.space_group_name_H-M   'P 1'
#
loop_
_entity.id
_entity.type
_entity.pdbx_description
1 polymer ?
#
loop_
_entity_poly.entity_id
_entity_poly.type
_entity_poly.pdbx_seq_one_letter_code
_entity_poly.pdbx_strand_id
1 'polypeptide(L)'
;MSLSPSLDSLCLRVQPLSEMAESRALVAVREALEASDARRTVWIALSGGLDSVMLARLAARAVKDCPRRLRLVHVHHGLQAANDDFEQLARRLASRLGLPLSVRHLALAETALKSRGLEAAAREGRLAALSACLAAGDSLWLAQHQDDQAETLLLNALRGSGGRGLAAMPPERALAVGGASPGRDQRAHERARLLRPLLGIPRHEILTLARQQGLQAGQDWCEDPSN
;
A
#
# COMPACT_ATOMS: atom_id res chain seq x y z
N MET A 1 37.11 28.12 25.32
CA MET A 1 37.16 27.30 24.09
C MET A 1 36.02 26.28 24.18
N SER A 2 34.88 26.64 23.59
CA SER A 2 33.70 25.76 23.59
C SER A 2 33.64 25.07 22.23
N LEU A 3 33.81 23.74 22.25
CA LEU A 3 33.64 22.91 21.06
C LEU A 3 32.17 22.60 20.92
N SER A 4 31.52 23.23 19.95
CA SER A 4 30.18 22.86 19.48
C SER A 4 30.26 21.45 18.87
N PRO A 5 29.37 20.52 19.25
CA PRO A 5 29.33 19.22 18.59
C PRO A 5 28.83 19.42 17.14
N SER A 6 29.59 18.87 16.21
CA SER A 6 29.30 18.84 14.79
C SER A 6 27.93 18.21 14.52
N LEU A 7 27.08 18.89 13.75
CA LEU A 7 25.74 18.46 13.33
C LEU A 7 25.74 17.21 12.39
N ASP A 8 26.89 16.69 12.04
CA ASP A 8 27.05 15.56 11.12
C ASP A 8 26.84 14.16 11.76
N SER A 9 26.58 14.10 13.07
CA SER A 9 26.57 12.80 13.80
C SER A 9 25.18 12.19 14.01
N LEU A 10 24.10 12.77 13.54
CA LEU A 10 22.72 12.33 13.81
C LEU A 10 21.90 11.91 12.57
N CYS A 11 22.52 11.75 11.43
CA CYS A 11 21.87 11.08 10.30
C CYS A 11 21.86 9.56 10.57
N LEU A 12 20.85 9.07 11.29
CA LEU A 12 20.54 7.64 11.34
C LEU A 12 20.39 7.17 9.89
N ARG A 13 21.42 6.50 9.38
CA ARG A 13 21.39 5.98 8.00
C ARG A 13 20.30 4.91 7.92
N VAL A 14 19.34 5.11 7.02
CA VAL A 14 18.38 4.06 6.68
C VAL A 14 19.18 2.83 6.25
N GLN A 15 18.96 1.69 6.92
CA GLN A 15 19.67 0.46 6.61
C GLN A 15 19.40 -0.01 5.18
N PRO A 16 20.40 -0.54 4.48
CA PRO A 16 20.21 -1.12 3.17
C PRO A 16 19.27 -2.34 3.23
N LEU A 17 18.48 -2.54 2.19
CA LEU A 17 17.52 -3.66 2.12
C LEU A 17 18.18 -5.05 2.30
N SER A 18 19.47 -5.17 1.96
CA SER A 18 20.24 -6.41 2.13
C SER A 18 20.45 -6.79 3.62
N GLU A 19 20.38 -5.82 4.52
CA GLU A 19 20.54 -6.01 5.96
C GLU A 19 19.19 -6.20 6.69
N MET A 20 18.07 -6.20 5.96
CA MET A 20 16.77 -6.41 6.56
C MET A 20 16.67 -7.82 7.13
N ALA A 21 16.44 -7.90 8.44
CA ALA A 21 16.29 -9.17 9.14
C ALA A 21 15.08 -9.96 8.65
N GLU A 22 15.16 -11.27 8.75
CA GLU A 22 14.02 -12.16 8.51
C GLU A 22 12.92 -11.86 9.54
N SER A 23 11.70 -11.64 9.06
CA SER A 23 10.53 -11.31 9.87
C SER A 23 9.28 -11.95 9.30
N ARG A 24 8.25 -12.12 10.12
CA ARG A 24 6.94 -12.63 9.66
C ARG A 24 6.41 -11.82 8.47
N ALA A 25 6.58 -10.50 8.51
CA ALA A 25 6.15 -9.62 7.41
C ALA A 25 6.95 -9.89 6.12
N LEU A 26 8.27 -10.10 6.20
CA LEU A 26 9.08 -10.44 5.03
C LEU A 26 8.72 -11.82 4.47
N VAL A 27 8.49 -12.80 5.33
CA VAL A 27 8.03 -14.14 4.92
C VAL A 27 6.70 -14.05 4.19
N ALA A 28 5.69 -13.37 4.76
CA ALA A 28 4.37 -13.21 4.15
C ALA A 28 4.43 -12.51 2.78
N VAL A 29 5.30 -11.50 2.64
CA VAL A 29 5.50 -10.81 1.36
C VAL A 29 6.20 -11.71 0.34
N ARG A 30 7.17 -12.54 0.76
CA ARG A 30 7.84 -13.51 -0.09
C ARG A 30 6.86 -14.57 -0.61
N GLU A 31 6.06 -15.16 0.27
CA GLU A 31 5.01 -16.12 -0.09
C GLU A 31 4.02 -15.52 -1.11
N ALA A 32 3.60 -14.27 -0.91
CA ALA A 32 2.74 -13.56 -1.85
C ALA A 32 3.43 -13.34 -3.22
N LEU A 33 4.74 -13.09 -3.25
CA LEU A 33 5.51 -13.00 -4.50
C LEU A 33 5.60 -14.36 -5.19
N GLU A 34 5.89 -15.43 -4.48
CA GLU A 34 5.98 -16.79 -5.01
C GLU A 34 4.65 -17.23 -5.61
N ALA A 35 3.53 -16.89 -4.97
CA ALA A 35 2.18 -17.16 -5.46
C ALA A 35 1.75 -16.28 -6.65
N SER A 36 2.53 -15.24 -6.99
CA SER A 36 2.25 -14.35 -8.12
C SER A 36 2.81 -14.91 -9.42
N ASP A 37 2.06 -14.75 -10.53
CA ASP A 37 2.55 -15.14 -11.86
C ASP A 37 3.79 -14.33 -12.25
N ALA A 38 4.89 -15.02 -12.55
CA ALA A 38 6.16 -14.40 -12.92
C ALA A 38 6.10 -13.55 -14.21
N ARG A 39 5.10 -13.79 -15.06
CA ARG A 39 4.87 -13.05 -16.32
C ARG A 39 4.07 -11.76 -16.10
N ARG A 40 3.45 -11.57 -14.94
CA ARG A 40 2.56 -10.47 -14.61
C ARG A 40 3.23 -9.45 -13.71
N THR A 41 2.64 -8.28 -13.63
CA THR A 41 3.16 -7.19 -12.81
C THR A 41 2.50 -7.21 -11.43
N VAL A 42 3.31 -7.06 -10.40
CA VAL A 42 2.87 -6.78 -9.03
C VAL A 42 2.90 -5.26 -8.84
N TRP A 43 1.74 -4.68 -8.66
CA TRP A 43 1.55 -3.26 -8.38
C TRP A 43 1.38 -3.05 -6.88
N ILE A 44 2.17 -2.19 -6.27
CA ILE A 44 2.09 -1.88 -4.85
C ILE A 44 1.50 -0.48 -4.70
N ALA A 45 0.32 -0.39 -4.05
CA ALA A 45 -0.30 0.88 -3.74
C ALA A 45 0.47 1.59 -2.63
N LEU A 46 0.94 2.79 -2.93
CA LEU A 46 1.75 3.62 -2.03
C LEU A 46 0.92 4.82 -1.60
N SER A 47 0.42 4.81 -0.36
CA SER A 47 -0.30 5.96 0.21
C SER A 47 0.63 7.05 0.74
N GLY A 48 1.86 6.71 1.07
CA GLY A 48 2.81 7.57 1.78
C GLY A 48 2.85 7.32 3.29
N GLY A 49 1.88 6.60 3.83
CA GLY A 49 1.89 6.15 5.23
C GLY A 49 2.86 5.00 5.46
N LEU A 50 3.23 4.78 6.73
CA LEU A 50 4.20 3.79 7.19
C LEU A 50 4.01 2.41 6.56
N ASP A 51 2.79 1.88 6.65
CA ASP A 51 2.50 0.50 6.26
C ASP A 51 2.73 0.26 4.78
N SER A 52 2.34 1.23 3.93
CA SER A 52 2.55 1.18 2.48
C SER A 52 4.03 1.31 2.10
N VAL A 53 4.78 2.14 2.82
CA VAL A 53 6.24 2.28 2.68
C VAL A 53 6.93 0.97 3.05
N MET A 54 6.53 0.36 4.17
CA MET A 54 7.09 -0.92 4.60
C MET A 54 6.77 -2.06 3.64
N LEU A 55 5.52 -2.14 3.13
CA LEU A 55 5.17 -3.14 2.11
C LEU A 55 6.05 -2.99 0.86
N ALA A 56 6.27 -1.77 0.37
CA ALA A 56 7.13 -1.52 -0.79
C ALA A 56 8.60 -1.94 -0.53
N ARG A 57 9.15 -1.64 0.66
CA ARG A 57 10.50 -2.05 1.06
C ARG A 57 10.65 -3.56 1.19
N LEU A 58 9.68 -4.22 1.84
CA LEU A 58 9.65 -5.68 1.99
C LEU A 58 9.58 -6.38 0.63
N ALA A 59 8.73 -5.88 -0.29
CA ALA A 59 8.63 -6.41 -1.64
C ALA A 59 9.94 -6.20 -2.44
N ALA A 60 10.55 -5.01 -2.34
CA ALA A 60 11.85 -4.73 -2.96
C ALA A 60 13.00 -5.58 -2.38
N ARG A 61 12.90 -6.00 -1.11
CA ARG A 61 13.83 -6.97 -0.52
C ARG A 61 13.56 -8.38 -1.05
N ALA A 62 12.31 -8.82 -1.01
CA ALA A 62 11.93 -10.18 -1.38
C ALA A 62 12.14 -10.46 -2.89
N VAL A 63 12.00 -9.45 -3.75
CA VAL A 63 12.19 -9.62 -5.21
C VAL A 63 13.62 -9.98 -5.59
N LYS A 64 14.60 -9.75 -4.70
CA LYS A 64 15.99 -10.18 -4.93
C LYS A 64 16.14 -11.70 -4.90
N ASP A 65 15.33 -12.35 -4.07
CA ASP A 65 15.34 -13.81 -3.91
C ASP A 65 14.30 -14.48 -4.83
N CYS A 66 13.21 -13.76 -5.14
CA CYS A 66 12.11 -14.24 -6.00
C CYS A 66 11.79 -13.18 -7.08
N PRO A 67 12.49 -13.17 -8.22
CA PRO A 67 12.37 -12.13 -9.24
C PRO A 67 10.95 -12.00 -9.80
N ARG A 68 10.36 -10.81 -9.69
CA ARG A 68 9.05 -10.43 -10.21
C ARG A 68 9.10 -9.00 -10.75
N ARG A 69 8.17 -8.64 -11.61
CA ARG A 69 8.01 -7.26 -12.10
C ARG A 69 7.25 -6.47 -11.05
N LEU A 70 7.96 -5.61 -10.29
CA LEU A 70 7.36 -4.71 -9.32
C LEU A 70 7.16 -3.32 -9.92
N ARG A 71 6.03 -2.69 -9.61
CA ARG A 71 5.74 -1.29 -9.88
C ARG A 71 5.03 -0.67 -8.68
N LEU A 72 5.29 0.60 -8.44
CA LEU A 72 4.57 1.37 -7.44
C LEU A 72 3.46 2.19 -8.11
N VAL A 73 2.35 2.36 -7.41
CA VAL A 73 1.28 3.27 -7.83
C VAL A 73 0.86 4.15 -6.66
N HIS A 74 0.86 5.46 -6.87
CA HIS A 74 0.37 6.46 -5.93
C HIS A 74 -0.86 7.15 -6.50
N VAL A 75 -1.87 7.38 -5.66
CA VAL A 75 -3.08 8.13 -6.03
C VAL A 75 -3.10 9.44 -5.26
N HIS A 76 -2.98 10.53 -6.01
CA HIS A 76 -3.06 11.89 -5.50
C HIS A 76 -4.53 12.36 -5.47
N HIS A 77 -5.04 12.70 -4.31
CA HIS A 77 -6.47 12.99 -4.11
C HIS A 77 -6.89 14.42 -4.47
N GLY A 78 -5.94 15.34 -4.61
CA GLY A 78 -6.21 16.73 -5.01
C GLY A 78 -6.93 17.61 -3.96
N LEU A 79 -7.21 17.07 -2.76
CA LEU A 79 -8.08 17.73 -1.78
C LEU A 79 -7.34 18.56 -0.72
N GLN A 80 -6.04 18.38 -0.54
CA GLN A 80 -5.24 19.03 0.51
C GLN A 80 -3.80 19.22 0.05
N ALA A 81 -3.12 20.27 0.55
CA ALA A 81 -1.69 20.50 0.32
C ALA A 81 -0.80 19.33 0.77
N ALA A 82 -1.22 18.58 1.80
CA ALA A 82 -0.53 17.38 2.26
C ALA A 82 -0.39 16.29 1.16
N ASN A 83 -1.24 16.30 0.14
CA ASN A 83 -1.14 15.34 -0.96
C ASN A 83 0.13 15.51 -1.81
N ASP A 84 0.64 16.74 -1.92
CA ASP A 84 1.89 17.02 -2.63
C ASP A 84 3.08 16.42 -1.87
N ASP A 85 3.07 16.48 -0.54
CA ASP A 85 4.10 15.88 0.31
C ASP A 85 4.09 14.35 0.18
N PHE A 86 2.91 13.72 0.14
CA PHE A 86 2.77 12.28 -0.09
C PHE A 86 3.28 11.85 -1.46
N GLU A 87 3.00 12.64 -2.50
CA GLU A 87 3.52 12.35 -3.85
C GLU A 87 5.04 12.50 -3.90
N GLN A 88 5.61 13.56 -3.31
CA GLN A 88 7.05 13.75 -3.25
C GLN A 88 7.73 12.60 -2.50
N LEU A 89 7.15 12.16 -1.39
CA LEU A 89 7.64 11.02 -0.63
C LEU A 89 7.59 9.73 -1.47
N ALA A 90 6.49 9.49 -2.19
CA ALA A 90 6.35 8.35 -3.09
C ALA A 90 7.44 8.35 -4.18
N ARG A 91 7.73 9.52 -4.77
CA ARG A 91 8.79 9.68 -5.77
C ARG A 91 10.18 9.41 -5.18
N ARG A 92 10.48 9.94 -3.99
CA ARG A 92 11.75 9.67 -3.29
C ARG A 92 11.93 8.19 -2.97
N LEU A 93 10.89 7.54 -2.44
CA LEU A 93 10.92 6.11 -2.13
C LEU A 93 11.12 5.26 -3.41
N ALA A 94 10.39 5.55 -4.47
CA ALA A 94 10.52 4.86 -5.74
C ALA A 94 11.94 4.92 -6.29
N SER A 95 12.55 6.11 -6.25
CA SER A 95 13.96 6.32 -6.65
C SER A 95 14.92 5.53 -5.78
N ARG A 96 14.76 5.55 -4.45
CA ARG A 96 15.61 4.79 -3.51
C ARG A 96 15.51 3.27 -3.71
N LEU A 97 14.32 2.77 -4.05
CA LEU A 97 14.08 1.34 -4.30
C LEU A 97 14.43 0.91 -5.74
N GLY A 98 14.68 1.84 -6.63
CA GLY A 98 14.89 1.57 -8.06
C GLY A 98 13.65 0.99 -8.76
N LEU A 99 12.44 1.33 -8.26
CA LEU A 99 11.17 0.81 -8.76
C LEU A 99 10.43 1.87 -9.58
N PRO A 100 9.81 1.50 -10.72
CA PRO A 100 8.97 2.40 -11.49
C PRO A 100 7.75 2.85 -10.67
N LEU A 101 7.42 4.15 -10.69
CA LEU A 101 6.25 4.73 -10.06
C LEU A 101 5.27 5.28 -11.10
N SER A 102 3.99 4.98 -10.93
CA SER A 102 2.88 5.63 -11.62
C SER A 102 2.10 6.50 -10.64
N VAL A 103 1.95 7.79 -10.94
CA VAL A 103 1.10 8.69 -10.17
C VAL A 103 -0.22 8.87 -10.91
N ARG A 104 -1.34 8.81 -10.20
CA ARG A 104 -2.70 9.03 -10.70
C ARG A 104 -3.36 10.15 -9.92
N HIS A 105 -3.79 11.18 -10.59
CA HIS A 105 -4.55 12.28 -9.98
C HIS A 105 -6.04 11.97 -10.04
N LEU A 106 -6.73 12.03 -8.88
CA LEU A 106 -8.18 11.88 -8.81
C LEU A 106 -8.83 13.22 -9.10
N ALA A 107 -9.62 13.27 -10.18
CA ALA A 107 -10.61 14.31 -10.36
C ALA A 107 -11.91 13.81 -9.68
N LEU A 108 -12.17 14.21 -8.43
CA LEU A 108 -13.43 13.90 -7.77
C LEU A 108 -14.54 14.76 -8.40
N ALA A 109 -15.47 14.13 -9.10
CA ALA A 109 -16.63 14.81 -9.63
C ALA A 109 -17.52 15.31 -8.47
N GLU A 110 -17.93 16.59 -8.49
CA GLU A 110 -18.79 17.19 -7.45
C GLU A 110 -20.11 16.41 -7.23
N THR A 111 -20.59 15.74 -8.27
CA THR A 111 -21.80 14.90 -8.22
C THR A 111 -21.62 13.66 -7.35
N ALA A 112 -20.43 13.05 -7.31
CA ALA A 112 -20.14 11.88 -6.49
C ALA A 112 -20.04 12.26 -5.00
N LEU A 113 -19.56 13.48 -4.71
CA LEU A 113 -19.48 14.04 -3.36
C LEU A 113 -20.86 14.22 -2.71
N LYS A 114 -21.89 14.57 -3.50
CA LYS A 114 -23.25 14.86 -3.01
C LYS A 114 -24.10 13.61 -2.77
N SER A 115 -23.80 12.49 -3.43
CA SER A 115 -24.69 11.33 -3.45
C SER A 115 -24.36 10.21 -2.46
N ARG A 116 -23.09 10.04 -2.06
CA ARG A 116 -22.62 8.87 -1.27
C ARG A 116 -21.76 9.21 -0.05
N GLY A 117 -21.53 10.48 0.25
CA GLY A 117 -20.56 10.94 1.22
C GLY A 117 -19.13 10.95 0.67
N LEU A 118 -18.34 11.93 1.13
CA LEU A 118 -16.99 12.21 0.64
C LEU A 118 -16.05 11.00 0.76
N GLU A 119 -16.10 10.29 1.86
CA GLU A 119 -15.21 9.17 2.16
C GLU A 119 -15.46 7.95 1.26
N ALA A 120 -16.73 7.58 1.08
CA ALA A 120 -17.09 6.45 0.22
C ALA A 120 -16.74 6.74 -1.25
N ALA A 121 -17.01 7.97 -1.74
CA ALA A 121 -16.66 8.40 -3.09
C ALA A 121 -15.14 8.42 -3.31
N ALA A 122 -14.37 8.91 -2.32
CA ALA A 122 -12.91 8.94 -2.37
C ALA A 122 -12.32 7.52 -2.38
N ARG A 123 -12.87 6.60 -1.57
CA ARG A 123 -12.44 5.19 -1.54
C ARG A 123 -12.71 4.47 -2.86
N GLU A 124 -13.89 4.67 -3.43
CA GLU A 124 -14.29 4.08 -4.72
C GLU A 124 -13.44 4.64 -5.88
N GLY A 125 -13.27 5.96 -5.92
CA GLY A 125 -12.42 6.65 -6.89
C GLY A 125 -10.96 6.21 -6.81
N ARG A 126 -10.42 6.06 -5.59
CA ARG A 126 -9.06 5.53 -5.37
C ARG A 126 -8.90 4.13 -5.96
N LEU A 127 -9.83 3.24 -5.68
CA LEU A 127 -9.78 1.88 -6.20
C LEU A 127 -9.90 1.84 -7.73
N ALA A 128 -10.77 2.67 -8.31
CA ALA A 128 -10.91 2.81 -9.76
C ALA A 128 -9.61 3.32 -10.41
N ALA A 129 -8.97 4.35 -9.84
CA ALA A 129 -7.70 4.89 -10.32
C ALA A 129 -6.56 3.85 -10.25
N LEU A 130 -6.50 3.06 -9.18
CA LEU A 130 -5.56 1.97 -9.04
C LEU A 130 -5.82 0.88 -10.07
N SER A 131 -7.08 0.47 -10.25
CA SER A 131 -7.49 -0.57 -11.20
C SER A 131 -7.19 -0.19 -12.65
N ALA A 132 -7.25 1.09 -13.00
CA ALA A 132 -6.94 1.60 -14.33
C ALA A 132 -5.45 1.40 -14.74
N CYS A 133 -4.56 1.12 -13.78
CA CYS A 133 -3.15 0.83 -14.04
C CYS A 133 -2.89 -0.64 -14.41
N LEU A 134 -3.84 -1.52 -14.12
CA LEU A 134 -3.65 -2.97 -14.16
C LEU A 134 -4.00 -3.55 -15.52
N ALA A 135 -3.22 -4.53 -15.96
CA ALA A 135 -3.58 -5.46 -17.01
C ALA A 135 -4.23 -6.72 -16.42
N ALA A 136 -4.91 -7.49 -17.27
CA ALA A 136 -5.46 -8.78 -16.88
C ALA A 136 -4.35 -9.71 -16.36
N GLY A 137 -4.59 -10.33 -15.21
CA GLY A 137 -3.64 -11.19 -14.51
C GLY A 137 -2.64 -10.47 -13.62
N ASP A 138 -2.55 -9.13 -13.66
CA ASP A 138 -1.73 -8.37 -12.71
C ASP A 138 -2.28 -8.49 -11.29
N SER A 139 -1.45 -8.22 -10.30
CA SER A 139 -1.86 -8.13 -8.90
C SER A 139 -1.63 -6.73 -8.34
N LEU A 140 -2.62 -6.23 -7.58
CA LEU A 140 -2.55 -5.01 -6.81
C LEU A 140 -2.38 -5.36 -5.33
N TRP A 141 -1.33 -4.88 -4.70
CA TRP A 141 -1.04 -5.12 -3.30
C TRP A 141 -1.37 -3.89 -2.46
N LEU A 142 -2.14 -4.10 -1.40
CA LEU A 142 -2.48 -3.09 -0.40
C LEU A 142 -1.82 -3.46 0.93
N ALA A 143 -1.39 -2.44 1.67
CA ALA A 143 -0.67 -2.61 2.94
C ALA A 143 -1.59 -2.75 4.16
N GLN A 144 -2.83 -3.23 3.98
CA GLN A 144 -3.74 -3.49 5.09
C GLN A 144 -3.18 -4.59 5.98
N HIS A 145 -3.28 -4.40 7.30
CA HIS A 145 -2.68 -5.23 8.34
C HIS A 145 -3.74 -5.77 9.32
N GLN A 146 -3.31 -6.46 10.37
CA GLN A 146 -4.22 -7.12 11.31
C GLN A 146 -5.13 -6.14 12.04
N ASP A 147 -4.64 -4.95 12.39
CA ASP A 147 -5.43 -3.95 13.13
C ASP A 147 -6.54 -3.38 12.22
N ASP A 148 -6.31 -3.20 10.90
CA ASP A 148 -7.36 -2.84 9.94
C ASP A 148 -8.46 -3.92 9.85
N GLN A 149 -8.07 -5.20 10.02
CA GLN A 149 -9.03 -6.30 10.08
C GLN A 149 -9.94 -6.17 11.31
N ALA A 150 -9.33 -5.92 12.48
CA ALA A 150 -10.06 -5.75 13.73
C ALA A 150 -11.02 -4.55 13.64
N GLU A 151 -10.56 -3.43 13.12
CA GLU A 151 -11.38 -2.24 12.89
C GLU A 151 -12.55 -2.53 11.94
N THR A 152 -12.27 -3.16 10.80
CA THR A 152 -13.31 -3.52 9.82
C THR A 152 -14.35 -4.46 10.44
N LEU A 153 -13.91 -5.44 11.24
CA LEU A 153 -14.80 -6.35 11.95
C LEU A 153 -15.72 -5.60 12.93
N LEU A 154 -15.14 -4.71 13.75
CA LEU A 154 -15.89 -3.91 14.72
C LEU A 154 -16.91 -2.98 14.04
N LEU A 155 -16.50 -2.27 12.99
CA LEU A 155 -17.39 -1.40 12.24
C LEU A 155 -18.55 -2.16 11.60
N ASN A 156 -18.30 -3.36 11.06
CA ASN A 156 -19.33 -4.20 10.50
C ASN A 156 -20.28 -4.76 11.57
N ALA A 157 -19.77 -5.12 12.74
CA ALA A 157 -20.56 -5.55 13.88
C ALA A 157 -21.50 -4.43 14.38
N LEU A 158 -20.98 -3.23 14.53
CA LEU A 158 -21.76 -2.04 14.96
C LEU A 158 -22.86 -1.66 13.94
N ARG A 159 -22.65 -1.92 12.65
CA ARG A 159 -23.65 -1.69 11.60
C ARG A 159 -24.69 -2.80 11.49
N GLY A 160 -24.67 -3.80 12.39
CA GLY A 160 -25.62 -4.92 12.38
C GLY A 160 -25.43 -5.84 11.17
N SER A 161 -24.26 -5.90 10.60
CA SER A 161 -23.98 -6.77 9.45
C SER A 161 -24.12 -8.22 9.86
N GLY A 162 -24.90 -9.02 9.11
CA GLY A 162 -25.02 -10.46 9.31
C GLY A 162 -23.68 -11.20 9.08
N GLY A 163 -23.67 -12.53 9.20
CA GLY A 163 -22.45 -13.36 9.18
C GLY A 163 -21.47 -13.11 8.03
N ARG A 164 -21.94 -12.65 6.86
CA ARG A 164 -21.04 -12.26 5.75
C ARG A 164 -20.31 -10.94 6.01
N GLY A 165 -20.90 -10.02 6.75
CA GLY A 165 -20.24 -8.75 7.13
C GLY A 165 -19.17 -8.95 8.19
N LEU A 166 -19.34 -9.95 9.07
CA LEU A 166 -18.37 -10.32 10.10
C LEU A 166 -17.13 -11.02 9.54
N ALA A 167 -17.14 -11.44 8.27
CA ALA A 167 -15.98 -12.07 7.64
C ALA A 167 -14.78 -11.11 7.41
N ALA A 168 -14.94 -9.82 7.73
CA ALA A 168 -13.93 -8.78 7.56
C ALA A 168 -13.34 -8.72 6.12
N MET A 169 -12.07 -8.38 5.95
CA MET A 169 -11.46 -8.28 4.61
C MET A 169 -10.85 -9.62 4.19
N PRO A 170 -11.14 -10.13 2.99
CA PRO A 170 -10.45 -11.31 2.49
C PRO A 170 -8.98 -10.98 2.16
N PRO A 171 -8.03 -11.91 2.34
CA PRO A 171 -6.62 -11.70 2.00
C PRO A 171 -6.42 -11.45 0.50
N GLU A 172 -7.32 -12.01 -0.30
CA GLU A 172 -7.33 -11.85 -1.75
C GLU A 172 -8.76 -11.69 -2.27
N ARG A 173 -8.92 -10.89 -3.33
CA ARG A 173 -10.17 -10.81 -4.11
C ARG A 173 -9.89 -10.51 -5.58
N ALA A 174 -10.80 -10.91 -6.46
CA ALA A 174 -10.78 -10.48 -7.85
C ALA A 174 -11.04 -8.98 -7.98
N LEU A 175 -10.37 -8.35 -8.95
CA LEU A 175 -10.47 -6.93 -9.25
C LEU A 175 -10.75 -6.76 -10.75
N ALA A 176 -11.72 -5.92 -11.10
CA ALA A 176 -11.99 -5.57 -12.48
C ALA A 176 -10.84 -4.71 -13.05
N VAL A 177 -10.48 -4.94 -14.29
CA VAL A 177 -9.44 -4.19 -15.00
C VAL A 177 -10.06 -2.99 -15.71
N GLY A 178 -9.31 -1.89 -15.82
CA GLY A 178 -9.75 -0.70 -16.57
C GLY A 178 -10.80 0.17 -15.89
N GLY A 179 -11.01 0.03 -14.57
CA GLY A 179 -11.92 0.87 -13.80
C GLY A 179 -13.42 0.56 -14.04
N ALA A 180 -13.73 -0.45 -14.85
CA ALA A 180 -15.11 -0.91 -15.03
C ALA A 180 -15.59 -1.68 -13.80
N SER A 181 -16.85 -1.49 -13.40
CA SER A 181 -17.49 -2.36 -12.41
C SER A 181 -17.45 -3.81 -12.89
N PRO A 182 -17.17 -4.79 -12.01
CA PRO A 182 -17.10 -6.19 -12.41
C PRO A 182 -18.46 -6.66 -12.92
N GLY A 183 -18.62 -6.68 -14.24
CA GLY A 183 -19.75 -7.34 -14.87
C GLY A 183 -19.71 -8.84 -14.55
N ARG A 184 -20.89 -9.46 -14.41
CA ARG A 184 -21.00 -10.91 -14.14
C ARG A 184 -20.34 -11.79 -15.21
N ASP A 185 -20.08 -11.25 -16.41
CA ASP A 185 -19.60 -11.98 -17.58
C ASP A 185 -18.09 -11.88 -17.86
N GLN A 186 -17.31 -11.11 -17.05
CA GLN A 186 -15.85 -11.11 -17.25
C GLN A 186 -15.27 -12.46 -16.82
N ARG A 187 -14.66 -13.15 -17.77
CA ARG A 187 -13.97 -14.43 -17.54
C ARG A 187 -12.88 -14.23 -16.48
N ALA A 188 -12.65 -15.24 -15.63
CA ALA A 188 -11.72 -15.15 -14.49
C ALA A 188 -10.29 -14.72 -14.91
N HIS A 189 -9.85 -15.08 -16.12
CA HIS A 189 -8.55 -14.72 -16.68
C HIS A 189 -8.45 -13.27 -17.20
N GLU A 190 -9.58 -12.55 -17.28
CA GLU A 190 -9.64 -11.13 -17.66
C GLU A 190 -9.59 -10.20 -16.44
N ARG A 191 -9.44 -10.74 -15.23
CA ARG A 191 -9.41 -9.98 -13.99
C ARG A 191 -8.00 -9.85 -13.44
N ALA A 192 -7.75 -8.76 -12.75
CA ALA A 192 -6.61 -8.63 -11.85
C ALA A 192 -6.95 -9.20 -10.47
N ARG A 193 -5.95 -9.31 -9.60
CA ARG A 193 -6.10 -9.76 -8.21
C ARG A 193 -5.73 -8.62 -7.26
N LEU A 194 -6.51 -8.42 -6.22
CA LEU A 194 -6.14 -7.54 -5.12
C LEU A 194 -5.71 -8.42 -3.94
N LEU A 195 -4.49 -8.22 -3.46
CA LEU A 195 -3.90 -8.97 -2.35
C LEU A 195 -3.56 -8.04 -1.19
N ARG A 196 -3.53 -8.61 0.02
CA ARG A 196 -3.17 -7.96 1.28
C ARG A 196 -2.10 -8.79 2.00
N PRO A 197 -0.84 -8.70 1.57
CA PRO A 197 0.21 -9.57 2.12
C PRO A 197 0.44 -9.39 3.62
N LEU A 198 0.16 -8.20 4.16
CA LEU A 198 0.37 -7.88 5.58
C LEU A 198 -0.87 -8.12 6.47
N LEU A 199 -1.96 -8.67 5.93
CA LEU A 199 -3.24 -8.77 6.63
C LEU A 199 -3.20 -9.54 7.96
N GLY A 200 -2.30 -10.50 8.09
CA GLY A 200 -2.06 -11.26 9.31
C GLY A 200 -0.94 -10.71 10.21
N ILE A 201 -0.38 -9.55 9.88
CA ILE A 201 0.74 -8.95 10.60
C ILE A 201 0.22 -7.81 11.49
N PRO A 202 0.48 -7.83 12.80
CA PRO A 202 0.13 -6.73 13.69
C PRO A 202 0.88 -5.43 13.34
N ARG A 203 0.24 -4.28 13.45
CA ARG A 203 0.85 -2.98 13.13
C ARG A 203 2.12 -2.70 13.92
N HIS A 204 2.18 -3.13 15.19
CA HIS A 204 3.36 -2.92 16.03
C HIS A 204 4.61 -3.66 15.49
N GLU A 205 4.45 -4.81 14.82
CA GLU A 205 5.58 -5.50 14.16
C GLU A 205 6.09 -4.69 12.95
N ILE A 206 5.18 -4.09 12.16
CA ILE A 206 5.53 -3.22 11.03
C ILE A 206 6.30 -2.00 11.53
N LEU A 207 5.81 -1.36 12.60
CA LEU A 207 6.47 -0.20 13.22
C LEU A 207 7.84 -0.56 13.80
N THR A 208 7.96 -1.73 14.43
CA THR A 208 9.23 -2.22 14.96
C THR A 208 10.26 -2.42 13.84
N LEU A 209 9.85 -3.06 12.73
CA LEU A 209 10.69 -3.20 11.54
C LEU A 209 11.12 -1.85 10.96
N ALA A 210 10.21 -0.89 10.88
CA ALA A 210 10.53 0.45 10.38
C ALA A 210 11.61 1.12 11.24
N ARG A 211 11.49 1.04 12.57
CA ARG A 211 12.49 1.56 13.53
C ARG A 211 13.83 0.85 13.38
N GLN A 212 13.84 -0.47 13.26
CA GLN A 212 15.05 -1.26 13.03
C GLN A 212 15.76 -0.88 11.72
N GLN A 213 14.99 -0.46 10.71
CA GLN A 213 15.50 0.04 9.44
C GLN A 213 15.94 1.52 9.48
N GLY A 214 15.85 2.18 10.64
CA GLY A 214 16.20 3.59 10.81
C GLY A 214 15.23 4.55 10.10
N LEU A 215 14.01 4.10 9.78
CA LEU A 215 13.02 4.96 9.13
C LEU A 215 12.40 5.94 10.14
N GLN A 216 12.14 7.18 9.68
CA GLN A 216 11.63 8.27 10.50
C GLN A 216 10.35 8.87 9.91
N ALA A 217 9.39 9.20 10.79
CA ALA A 217 8.20 9.96 10.43
C ALA A 217 8.59 11.35 9.88
N GLY A 218 7.84 11.84 8.91
CA GLY A 218 8.10 13.10 8.23
C GLY A 218 9.20 13.07 7.16
N GLN A 219 10.12 12.08 7.21
CA GLN A 219 11.18 11.91 6.23
C GLN A 219 10.94 10.72 5.29
N ASP A 220 10.58 9.56 5.85
CA ASP A 220 10.44 8.30 5.14
C ASP A 220 8.98 7.90 4.96
N TRP A 221 8.10 8.39 5.83
CA TRP A 221 6.64 8.31 5.68
C TRP A 221 5.97 9.55 6.28
N CYS A 222 4.75 9.84 5.83
CA CYS A 222 3.90 10.86 6.43
C CYS A 222 2.97 10.22 7.48
N GLU A 223 2.77 10.90 8.61
CA GLU A 223 1.69 10.54 9.51
C GLU A 223 0.38 11.03 8.89
N ASP A 224 -0.53 10.09 8.64
CA ASP A 224 -1.88 10.43 8.19
C ASP A 224 -2.69 10.85 9.42
N PRO A 225 -3.18 12.10 9.50
CA PRO A 225 -3.96 12.56 10.64
C PRO A 225 -5.33 11.87 10.75
N SER A 226 -5.72 11.05 9.77
CA SER A 226 -6.96 10.27 9.75
C SER A 226 -6.78 8.81 10.17
N ASN A 227 -5.58 8.41 10.59
CA ASN A 227 -5.26 7.06 11.08
C ASN A 227 -5.02 7.06 12.58
#